data_f02235c3042b6310ac5dbd07d04b6467
#
_entry.id   f02235c3042b6310ac5dbd07d04b6467
#
_cell.length_a   1.000
_cell.length_b   1.000
_cell.length_c   1.000
_cell.angle_alpha   90.00
_cell.angle_beta   90.00
_cell.angle_gamma   90.00
#
_symmetry.space_group_name_H-M   'P 1'
#
loop_
_entity.id
_entity.type
_entity.pdbx_description
1 polymer ?
#
loop_
_entity_poly.entity_id
_entity_poly.type
_entity_poly.pdbx_seq_one_letter_code
_entity_poly.pdbx_strand_id
1 'polypeptide(L)'
;MKLFYSPGACALSPHIVLLEAGLPFTIEKTDLRTKKTETGSDYYAVNSKGTVPALQLDDGRVLTEGPAIVQYLADQKPDSGLAPRAGTFERYQLMEILNYITSEVHKGYSPLFNPKISADWKASALANLGKKLDWLSGFLGGGKAFLMGTTFTVADAYLYTVLRWSEHVGIDLEKWPVLTAYRSRVGQRPKVQEALKAEGLAK
;
A
#
# COMPACT_ATOMS: atom_id res chain seq x y z
N MET A 1 12.51 -14.34 4.17
CA MET A 1 12.18 -13.39 3.08
C MET A 1 12.76 -12.01 3.38
N LYS A 2 13.09 -11.19 2.35
CA LYS A 2 13.57 -9.80 2.51
C LYS A 2 12.69 -8.85 1.72
N LEU A 3 12.18 -7.80 2.36
CA LEU A 3 11.41 -6.73 1.71
C LEU A 3 12.31 -5.51 1.47
N PHE A 4 12.44 -5.11 0.21
CA PHE A 4 13.07 -3.85 -0.16
C PHE A 4 12.03 -2.72 -0.14
N TYR A 5 12.35 -1.64 0.57
CA TYR A 5 11.40 -0.56 0.82
C TYR A 5 12.06 0.81 0.75
N SER A 6 11.23 1.83 0.65
CA SER A 6 11.60 3.22 0.93
C SER A 6 10.55 3.76 1.92
N PRO A 7 10.96 4.46 2.98
CA PRO A 7 10.04 4.88 4.05
C PRO A 7 8.81 5.61 3.52
N GLY A 8 7.62 5.16 3.91
CA GLY A 8 6.34 5.76 3.53
C GLY A 8 5.90 5.53 2.08
N ALA A 9 6.72 4.88 1.25
CA ALA A 9 6.33 4.47 -0.09
C ALA A 9 5.31 3.31 -0.06
N CYS A 10 4.86 2.86 -1.22
CA CYS A 10 3.89 1.77 -1.33
C CYS A 10 4.36 0.44 -0.74
N ALA A 11 5.66 0.28 -0.48
CA ALA A 11 6.25 -0.85 0.22
C ALA A 11 5.78 -0.98 1.68
N LEU A 12 5.23 0.07 2.29
CA LEU A 12 4.61 0.00 3.61
C LEU A 12 3.45 -1.01 3.63
N SER A 13 2.72 -1.19 2.52
CA SER A 13 1.61 -2.16 2.48
C SER A 13 2.05 -3.61 2.65
N PRO A 14 3.02 -4.16 1.90
CA PRO A 14 3.52 -5.51 2.18
C PRO A 14 4.27 -5.61 3.51
N HIS A 15 4.88 -4.53 4.02
CA HIS A 15 5.48 -4.52 5.36
C HIS A 15 4.40 -4.77 6.44
N ILE A 16 3.27 -4.06 6.36
CA ILE A 16 2.13 -4.29 7.25
C ILE A 16 1.63 -5.74 7.14
N VAL A 17 1.49 -6.25 5.92
CA VAL A 17 0.99 -7.62 5.68
C VAL A 17 1.93 -8.68 6.25
N LEU A 18 3.25 -8.51 6.12
CA LEU A 18 4.25 -9.41 6.74
C LEU A 18 4.07 -9.49 8.24
N LEU A 19 3.88 -8.35 8.91
CA LEU A 19 3.65 -8.26 10.35
C LEU A 19 2.30 -8.84 10.77
N GLU A 20 1.23 -8.54 10.03
CA GLU A 20 -0.12 -9.06 10.32
C GLU A 20 -0.20 -10.58 10.12
N ALA A 21 0.52 -11.12 9.14
CA ALA A 21 0.62 -12.55 8.90
C ALA A 21 1.56 -13.28 9.87
N GLY A 22 2.39 -12.54 10.62
CA GLY A 22 3.40 -13.13 11.50
C GLY A 22 4.47 -13.92 10.75
N LEU A 23 4.79 -13.52 9.53
CA LEU A 23 5.80 -14.19 8.71
C LEU A 23 7.22 -13.69 9.08
N PRO A 24 8.25 -14.54 9.06
CA PRO A 24 9.62 -14.11 9.28
C PRO A 24 10.17 -13.34 8.08
N PHE A 25 10.74 -12.17 8.33
CA PHE A 25 11.30 -11.33 7.29
C PHE A 25 12.38 -10.38 7.82
N THR A 26 13.16 -9.82 6.91
CA THR A 26 14.00 -8.65 7.11
C THR A 26 13.58 -7.54 6.17
N ILE A 27 13.96 -6.31 6.48
CA ILE A 27 13.74 -5.16 5.58
C ILE A 27 15.09 -4.60 5.16
N GLU A 28 15.18 -4.10 3.92
CA GLU A 28 16.35 -3.40 3.40
C GLU A 28 15.92 -2.10 2.73
N LYS A 29 16.40 -0.98 3.27
CA LYS A 29 16.06 0.33 2.76
C LYS A 29 16.71 0.58 1.40
N THR A 30 15.96 1.22 0.49
CA THR A 30 16.40 1.57 -0.85
C THR A 30 16.22 3.07 -1.08
N ASP A 31 17.27 3.74 -1.51
CA ASP A 31 17.19 5.12 -2.01
C ASP A 31 16.70 5.10 -3.47
N LEU A 32 15.47 5.57 -3.67
CA LEU A 32 14.84 5.58 -5.01
C LEU A 32 15.48 6.60 -5.97
N ARG A 33 16.24 7.56 -5.48
CA ARG A 33 16.94 8.54 -6.30
C ARG A 33 18.26 7.99 -6.83
N THR A 34 19.07 7.39 -5.96
CA THR A 34 20.39 6.84 -6.32
C THR A 34 20.33 5.39 -6.80
N LYS A 35 19.20 4.71 -6.58
CA LYS A 35 19.01 3.28 -6.87
C LYS A 35 20.00 2.39 -6.14
N LYS A 36 20.35 2.76 -4.93
CA LYS A 36 21.20 1.97 -4.05
C LYS A 36 20.43 1.51 -2.82
N THR A 37 20.73 0.32 -2.36
CA THR A 37 20.27 -0.18 -1.06
C THR A 37 21.13 0.43 0.05
N GLU A 38 20.67 0.36 1.30
CA GLU A 38 21.44 0.84 2.45
C GLU A 38 22.77 0.09 2.66
N THR A 39 22.89 -1.12 2.10
CA THR A 39 24.14 -1.88 2.06
C THR A 39 25.06 -1.46 0.92
N GLY A 40 24.66 -0.49 0.08
CA GLY A 40 25.44 0.04 -1.05
C GLY A 40 25.28 -0.71 -2.36
N SER A 41 24.49 -1.79 -2.38
CA SER A 41 24.27 -2.61 -3.58
C SER A 41 23.42 -1.85 -4.62
N ASP A 42 23.62 -2.19 -5.89
CA ASP A 42 22.79 -1.67 -6.99
C ASP A 42 21.39 -2.30 -6.92
N TYR A 43 20.37 -1.47 -6.69
CA TYR A 43 18.99 -1.93 -6.59
C TYR A 43 18.42 -2.43 -7.92
N TYR A 44 18.96 -1.99 -9.06
CA TYR A 44 18.56 -2.54 -10.36
C TYR A 44 18.90 -4.04 -10.51
N ALA A 45 19.91 -4.53 -9.79
CA ALA A 45 20.21 -5.96 -9.73
C ALA A 45 19.12 -6.77 -8.99
N VAL A 46 18.37 -6.13 -8.09
CA VAL A 46 17.23 -6.75 -7.38
C VAL A 46 15.94 -6.60 -8.20
N ASN A 47 15.67 -5.38 -8.66
CA ASN A 47 14.47 -5.06 -9.43
C ASN A 47 14.82 -4.14 -10.59
N SER A 48 14.85 -4.69 -11.80
CA SER A 48 15.18 -3.95 -13.03
C SER A 48 14.25 -2.75 -13.33
N LYS A 49 13.04 -2.71 -12.71
CA LYS A 49 12.13 -1.55 -12.78
C LYS A 49 12.59 -0.40 -11.88
N GLY A 50 13.53 -0.63 -10.95
CA GLY A 50 14.05 0.37 -10.02
C GLY A 50 13.00 0.95 -9.06
N THR A 51 11.90 0.24 -8.81
CA THR A 51 10.79 0.67 -7.93
C THR A 51 10.62 -0.25 -6.75
N VAL A 52 10.10 0.25 -5.64
CA VAL A 52 9.67 -0.54 -4.50
C VAL A 52 8.15 -0.73 -4.54
N PRO A 53 7.62 -1.82 -3.93
CA PRO A 53 8.29 -2.90 -3.23
C PRO A 53 8.94 -3.92 -4.16
N ALA A 54 9.95 -4.61 -3.62
CA ALA A 54 10.40 -5.90 -4.12
C ALA A 54 10.52 -6.86 -2.93
N LEU A 55 10.02 -8.07 -3.07
CA LEU A 55 10.10 -9.13 -2.08
C LEU A 55 11.04 -10.22 -2.59
N GLN A 56 12.20 -10.38 -1.95
CA GLN A 56 13.11 -11.47 -2.22
C GLN A 56 12.79 -12.66 -1.31
N LEU A 57 12.59 -13.81 -1.92
CA LEU A 57 12.34 -15.07 -1.23
C LEU A 57 13.67 -15.71 -0.77
N ASP A 58 13.60 -16.70 0.11
CA ASP A 58 14.80 -17.37 0.67
C ASP A 58 15.57 -18.19 -0.39
N ASP A 59 14.91 -18.54 -1.49
CA ASP A 59 15.54 -19.20 -2.65
C ASP A 59 16.12 -18.21 -3.69
N GLY A 60 16.09 -16.91 -3.38
CA GLY A 60 16.64 -15.85 -4.22
C GLY A 60 15.67 -15.30 -5.29
N ARG A 61 14.51 -15.92 -5.51
CA ARG A 61 13.50 -15.36 -6.44
C ARG A 61 12.96 -14.04 -5.91
N VAL A 62 12.65 -13.12 -6.83
CA VAL A 62 12.12 -11.80 -6.49
C VAL A 62 10.72 -11.62 -7.07
N LEU A 63 9.77 -11.25 -6.21
CA LEU A 63 8.43 -10.83 -6.61
C LEU A 63 8.32 -9.33 -6.49
N THR A 64 7.71 -8.69 -7.51
CA THR A 64 7.44 -7.26 -7.55
C THR A 64 5.96 -7.00 -7.74
N GLU A 65 5.54 -5.73 -7.73
CA GLU A 65 4.15 -5.24 -7.73
C GLU A 65 3.43 -5.49 -6.40
N GLY A 66 3.07 -4.40 -5.72
CA GLY A 66 2.43 -4.44 -4.40
C GLY A 66 1.25 -5.41 -4.31
N PRO A 67 0.25 -5.35 -5.24
CA PRO A 67 -0.89 -6.26 -5.22
C PRO A 67 -0.53 -7.74 -5.35
N ALA A 68 0.51 -8.08 -6.12
CA ALA A 68 0.98 -9.45 -6.23
C ALA A 68 1.66 -9.91 -4.94
N ILE A 69 2.52 -9.05 -4.38
CA ILE A 69 3.26 -9.35 -3.15
C ILE A 69 2.31 -9.57 -1.98
N VAL A 70 1.35 -8.66 -1.75
CA VAL A 70 0.45 -8.77 -0.59
C VAL A 70 -0.44 -10.00 -0.66
N GLN A 71 -0.88 -10.39 -1.85
CA GLN A 71 -1.63 -11.64 -2.04
C GLN A 71 -0.75 -12.87 -1.80
N TYR A 72 0.46 -12.88 -2.36
CA TYR A 72 1.43 -13.94 -2.12
C TYR A 72 1.67 -14.16 -0.62
N LEU A 73 1.88 -13.07 0.13
CA LEU A 73 2.11 -13.12 1.58
C LEU A 73 0.89 -13.67 2.34
N ALA A 74 -0.33 -13.25 1.98
CA ALA A 74 -1.54 -13.79 2.59
C ALA A 74 -1.70 -15.29 2.31
N ASP A 75 -1.33 -15.75 1.11
CA ASP A 75 -1.40 -17.16 0.72
C ASP A 75 -0.33 -18.03 1.43
N GLN A 76 0.77 -17.43 1.95
CA GLN A 76 1.72 -18.16 2.82
C GLN A 76 1.14 -18.44 4.21
N LYS A 77 0.08 -17.73 4.61
CA LYS A 77 -0.56 -17.87 5.92
C LYS A 77 -2.09 -17.79 5.78
N PRO A 78 -2.74 -18.80 5.15
CA PRO A 78 -4.18 -18.75 4.86
C PRO A 78 -5.05 -18.52 6.10
N ASP A 79 -4.64 -19.06 7.24
CA ASP A 79 -5.37 -18.95 8.51
C ASP A 79 -5.32 -17.53 9.11
N SER A 80 -4.51 -16.64 8.55
CA SER A 80 -4.48 -15.23 8.97
C SER A 80 -5.76 -14.46 8.61
N GLY A 81 -6.55 -14.97 7.65
CA GLY A 81 -7.75 -14.29 7.15
C GLY A 81 -7.47 -13.01 6.34
N LEU A 82 -6.19 -12.73 5.99
CA LEU A 82 -5.78 -11.53 5.27
C LEU A 82 -6.23 -11.51 3.80
N ALA A 83 -6.61 -12.65 3.25
CA ALA A 83 -7.24 -12.76 1.94
C ALA A 83 -8.23 -13.93 1.92
N PRO A 84 -9.33 -13.85 1.15
CA PRO A 84 -10.18 -14.99 0.86
C PRO A 84 -9.38 -16.11 0.17
N ARG A 85 -9.85 -17.35 0.29
CA ARG A 85 -9.20 -18.51 -0.33
C ARG A 85 -9.12 -18.35 -1.85
N ALA A 86 -7.98 -18.75 -2.42
CA ALA A 86 -7.82 -18.76 -3.87
C ALA A 86 -8.91 -19.59 -4.56
N GLY A 87 -9.40 -19.12 -5.71
CA GLY A 87 -10.47 -19.76 -6.48
C GLY A 87 -11.90 -19.43 -6.05
N THR A 88 -12.09 -18.72 -4.93
CA THR A 88 -13.41 -18.24 -4.50
C THR A 88 -13.78 -16.91 -5.18
N PHE A 89 -15.07 -16.61 -5.26
CA PHE A 89 -15.54 -15.34 -5.84
C PHE A 89 -15.08 -14.13 -5.01
N GLU A 90 -15.06 -14.27 -3.69
CA GLU A 90 -14.56 -13.26 -2.76
C GLU A 90 -13.08 -12.93 -3.01
N ARG A 91 -12.26 -13.92 -3.43
CA ARG A 91 -10.89 -13.67 -3.83
C ARG A 91 -10.83 -12.78 -5.08
N TYR A 92 -11.70 -12.98 -6.06
CA TYR A 92 -11.76 -12.11 -7.24
C TYR A 92 -12.25 -10.70 -6.89
N GLN A 93 -13.18 -10.56 -5.94
CA GLN A 93 -13.56 -9.25 -5.41
C GLN A 93 -12.38 -8.55 -4.70
N LEU A 94 -11.56 -9.28 -3.94
CA LEU A 94 -10.31 -8.73 -3.40
C LEU A 94 -9.35 -8.27 -4.51
N MET A 95 -9.20 -9.06 -5.57
CA MET A 95 -8.35 -8.70 -6.71
C MET A 95 -8.90 -7.48 -7.46
N GLU A 96 -10.21 -7.36 -7.61
CA GLU A 96 -10.89 -6.21 -8.20
C GLU A 96 -10.54 -4.92 -7.43
N ILE A 97 -10.71 -4.92 -6.11
CA ILE A 97 -10.41 -3.73 -5.29
C ILE A 97 -8.92 -3.42 -5.26
N LEU A 98 -8.03 -4.42 -5.25
CA LEU A 98 -6.59 -4.22 -5.35
C LEU A 98 -6.20 -3.57 -6.69
N ASN A 99 -6.81 -4.01 -7.80
CA ASN A 99 -6.60 -3.40 -9.12
C ASN A 99 -7.08 -1.96 -9.12
N TYR A 100 -8.27 -1.67 -8.58
CA TYR A 100 -8.79 -0.31 -8.48
C TYR A 100 -7.85 0.60 -7.66
N ILE A 101 -7.38 0.13 -6.49
CA ILE A 101 -6.42 0.89 -5.70
C ILE A 101 -5.16 1.19 -6.51
N THR A 102 -4.64 0.21 -7.25
CA THR A 102 -3.40 0.35 -8.03
C THR A 102 -3.56 1.32 -9.19
N SER A 103 -4.54 1.07 -10.06
CA SER A 103 -4.66 1.80 -11.32
C SER A 103 -5.28 3.17 -11.16
N GLU A 104 -6.21 3.32 -10.21
CA GLU A 104 -7.00 4.53 -10.08
C GLU A 104 -6.51 5.42 -8.92
N VAL A 105 -6.37 4.86 -7.72
CA VAL A 105 -6.05 5.64 -6.53
C VAL A 105 -4.56 5.92 -6.43
N HIS A 106 -3.73 4.88 -6.39
CA HIS A 106 -2.28 5.02 -6.30
C HIS A 106 -1.72 5.84 -7.47
N LYS A 107 -2.10 5.49 -8.70
CA LYS A 107 -1.68 6.24 -9.89
C LYS A 107 -2.25 7.65 -9.91
N GLY A 108 -3.43 7.87 -9.33
CA GLY A 108 -4.00 9.20 -9.15
C GLY A 108 -3.15 10.14 -8.29
N TYR A 109 -2.47 9.62 -7.28
CA TYR A 109 -1.51 10.40 -6.48
C TYR A 109 -0.20 10.69 -7.22
N SER A 110 0.23 9.81 -8.14
CA SER A 110 1.57 9.86 -8.73
C SER A 110 1.96 11.21 -9.35
N PRO A 111 1.10 11.89 -10.13
CA PRO A 111 1.43 13.20 -10.71
C PRO A 111 1.68 14.28 -9.65
N LEU A 112 1.02 14.17 -8.49
CA LEU A 112 1.07 15.18 -7.42
C LEU A 112 2.40 15.19 -6.67
N PHE A 113 3.20 14.12 -6.78
CA PHE A 113 4.58 14.06 -6.25
C PHE A 113 5.60 14.74 -7.17
N ASN A 114 5.22 15.13 -8.38
CA ASN A 114 6.14 15.82 -9.28
C ASN A 114 6.22 17.32 -8.90
N PRO A 115 7.36 17.82 -8.39
CA PRO A 115 7.49 19.24 -8.01
C PRO A 115 7.42 20.20 -9.20
N LYS A 116 7.56 19.67 -10.44
CA LYS A 116 7.50 20.44 -11.69
C LYS A 116 6.16 20.32 -12.41
N ILE A 117 5.12 19.79 -11.74
CA ILE A 117 3.79 19.68 -12.33
C ILE A 117 3.23 21.08 -12.64
N SER A 118 2.64 21.27 -13.84
CA SER A 118 1.97 22.53 -14.17
C SER A 118 0.71 22.73 -13.31
N ALA A 119 0.31 23.98 -13.10
CA ALA A 119 -0.87 24.32 -12.30
C ALA A 119 -2.15 23.64 -12.84
N ASP A 120 -2.35 23.67 -14.16
CA ASP A 120 -3.52 23.08 -14.82
C ASP A 120 -3.53 21.55 -14.68
N TRP A 121 -2.37 20.91 -14.87
CA TRP A 121 -2.29 19.47 -14.69
C TRP A 121 -2.50 19.08 -13.23
N LYS A 122 -1.94 19.82 -12.29
CA LYS A 122 -2.16 19.61 -10.86
C LYS A 122 -3.65 19.72 -10.52
N ALA A 123 -4.34 20.76 -11.02
CA ALA A 123 -5.77 20.93 -10.81
C ALA A 123 -6.58 19.76 -11.36
N SER A 124 -6.27 19.32 -12.59
CA SER A 124 -6.91 18.14 -13.21
C SER A 124 -6.64 16.86 -12.44
N ALA A 125 -5.40 16.62 -11.99
CA ALA A 125 -5.05 15.45 -11.20
C ALA A 125 -5.79 15.43 -9.86
N LEU A 126 -5.89 16.57 -9.16
CA LEU A 126 -6.65 16.70 -7.91
C LEU A 126 -8.14 16.43 -8.12
N ALA A 127 -8.73 17.00 -9.18
CA ALA A 127 -10.14 16.78 -9.49
C ALA A 127 -10.44 15.30 -9.81
N ASN A 128 -9.56 14.65 -10.59
CA ASN A 128 -9.71 13.25 -10.93
C ASN A 128 -9.53 12.34 -9.71
N LEU A 129 -8.53 12.59 -8.88
CA LEU A 129 -8.32 11.84 -7.64
C LEU A 129 -9.49 12.04 -6.68
N GLY A 130 -10.04 13.28 -6.57
CA GLY A 130 -11.23 13.55 -5.78
C GLY A 130 -12.39 12.62 -6.11
N LYS A 131 -12.70 12.42 -7.40
CA LYS A 131 -13.74 11.47 -7.84
C LYS A 131 -13.48 10.03 -7.38
N LYS A 132 -12.20 9.60 -7.32
CA LYS A 132 -11.83 8.26 -6.84
C LYS A 132 -12.02 8.14 -5.33
N LEU A 133 -11.72 9.21 -4.59
CA LEU A 133 -11.96 9.28 -3.15
C LEU A 133 -13.47 9.36 -2.84
N ASP A 134 -14.27 10.06 -3.65
CA ASP A 134 -15.73 10.06 -3.55
C ASP A 134 -16.27 8.63 -3.68
N TRP A 135 -15.81 7.90 -4.71
CA TRP A 135 -16.23 6.51 -4.92
C TRP A 135 -15.84 5.61 -3.74
N LEU A 136 -14.59 5.72 -3.25
CA LEU A 136 -14.12 4.94 -2.09
C LEU A 136 -14.93 5.26 -0.83
N SER A 137 -15.25 6.54 -0.62
CA SER A 137 -16.07 6.98 0.51
C SER A 137 -17.47 6.34 0.45
N GLY A 138 -18.09 6.32 -0.72
CA GLY A 138 -19.36 5.62 -0.95
C GLY A 138 -19.24 4.11 -0.77
N PHE A 139 -18.18 3.50 -1.29
CA PHE A 139 -17.94 2.05 -1.18
C PHE A 139 -17.74 1.58 0.25
N LEU A 140 -17.04 2.35 1.09
CA LEU A 140 -16.86 2.10 2.52
C LEU A 140 -18.06 2.56 3.36
N GLY A 141 -18.96 3.32 2.79
CA GLY A 141 -20.22 3.69 3.41
C GLY A 141 -21.10 2.48 3.74
N GLY A 142 -22.19 2.70 4.44
CA GLY A 142 -23.11 1.61 4.78
C GLY A 142 -22.61 0.67 5.89
N GLY A 143 -21.68 1.15 6.74
CA GLY A 143 -21.26 0.44 7.96
C GLY A 143 -20.11 -0.55 7.77
N LYS A 144 -19.44 -0.56 6.64
CA LYS A 144 -18.25 -1.40 6.44
C LYS A 144 -17.09 -0.91 7.31
N ALA A 145 -16.52 -1.82 8.09
CA ALA A 145 -15.32 -1.53 8.86
C ALA A 145 -14.06 -1.53 7.97
N PHE A 146 -14.01 -2.41 6.98
CA PHE A 146 -12.90 -2.62 6.05
C PHE A 146 -13.41 -2.84 4.62
N LEU A 147 -12.53 -2.84 3.64
CA LEU A 147 -12.88 -2.95 2.21
C LEU A 147 -13.67 -4.22 1.88
N MET A 148 -13.35 -5.34 2.54
CA MET A 148 -14.03 -6.61 2.37
C MET A 148 -15.13 -6.88 3.44
N GLY A 149 -15.62 -5.83 4.11
CA GLY A 149 -16.68 -5.94 5.11
C GLY A 149 -16.19 -5.71 6.53
N THR A 150 -16.22 -6.74 7.39
CA THR A 150 -15.82 -6.63 8.81
C THR A 150 -14.39 -7.06 9.09
N THR A 151 -13.73 -7.74 8.14
CA THR A 151 -12.40 -8.32 8.32
C THR A 151 -11.34 -7.48 7.60
N PHE A 152 -10.26 -7.16 8.30
CA PHE A 152 -9.09 -6.52 7.72
C PHE A 152 -8.39 -7.47 6.72
N THR A 153 -8.06 -6.96 5.55
CA THR A 153 -7.41 -7.71 4.48
C THR A 153 -6.19 -6.98 3.91
N VAL A 154 -5.47 -7.62 3.01
CA VAL A 154 -4.34 -7.02 2.29
C VAL A 154 -4.73 -5.76 1.50
N ALA A 155 -5.99 -5.64 1.08
CA ALA A 155 -6.47 -4.45 0.40
C ALA A 155 -6.51 -3.24 1.33
N ASP A 156 -6.84 -3.46 2.60
CA ASP A 156 -6.87 -2.39 3.62
C ASP A 156 -5.45 -1.90 3.95
N ALA A 157 -4.47 -2.80 4.03
CA ALA A 157 -3.08 -2.43 4.19
C ALA A 157 -2.61 -1.51 3.05
N TYR A 158 -3.03 -1.84 1.82
CA TYR A 158 -2.66 -1.07 0.63
C TYR A 158 -3.38 0.28 0.56
N LEU A 159 -4.69 0.31 0.74
CA LEU A 159 -5.44 1.57 0.72
C LEU A 159 -4.98 2.51 1.84
N TYR A 160 -4.75 2.00 3.05
CA TYR A 160 -4.21 2.79 4.15
C TYR A 160 -2.87 3.45 3.76
N THR A 161 -1.95 2.68 3.19
CA THR A 161 -0.65 3.19 2.75
C THR A 161 -0.80 4.34 1.76
N VAL A 162 -1.67 4.19 0.78
CA VAL A 162 -1.90 5.20 -0.27
C VAL A 162 -2.62 6.44 0.28
N LEU A 163 -3.61 6.27 1.16
CA LEU A 163 -4.32 7.41 1.76
C LEU A 163 -3.41 8.27 2.65
N ARG A 164 -2.33 7.74 3.21
CA ARG A 164 -1.35 8.53 3.97
C ARG A 164 -0.66 9.59 3.11
N TRP A 165 -0.55 9.37 1.82
CA TRP A 165 0.09 10.33 0.90
C TRP A 165 -0.68 11.64 0.77
N SER A 166 -1.96 11.67 1.14
CA SER A 166 -2.78 12.89 1.12
C SER A 166 -2.10 14.05 1.84
N GLU A 167 -1.48 13.80 3.00
CA GLU A 167 -0.76 14.82 3.78
C GLU A 167 0.42 15.42 3.01
N HIS A 168 1.12 14.60 2.19
CA HIS A 168 2.30 15.03 1.44
C HIS A 168 1.98 15.83 0.19
N VAL A 169 0.77 15.67 -0.34
CA VAL A 169 0.34 16.34 -1.59
C VAL A 169 -0.71 17.42 -1.37
N GLY A 170 -1.04 17.72 -0.10
CA GLY A 170 -1.97 18.79 0.27
C GLY A 170 -3.45 18.44 0.03
N ILE A 171 -3.81 17.16 0.08
CA ILE A 171 -5.20 16.71 0.06
C ILE A 171 -5.71 16.63 1.49
N ASP A 172 -6.74 17.42 1.77
CA ASP A 172 -7.45 17.37 3.04
C ASP A 172 -8.48 16.23 3.02
N LEU A 173 -8.18 15.16 3.75
CA LEU A 173 -9.08 13.99 3.86
C LEU A 173 -10.34 14.26 4.70
N GLU A 174 -10.41 15.36 5.46
CA GLU A 174 -11.62 15.72 6.22
C GLU A 174 -12.83 15.99 5.31
N LYS A 175 -12.58 16.25 4.02
CA LYS A 175 -13.63 16.27 2.98
C LYS A 175 -14.34 14.94 2.80
N TRP A 176 -13.72 13.83 3.23
CA TRP A 176 -14.25 12.48 3.20
C TRP A 176 -14.21 11.85 4.60
N PRO A 177 -15.13 12.20 5.51
CA PRO A 177 -15.11 11.72 6.90
C PRO A 177 -15.06 10.20 7.04
N VAL A 178 -15.68 9.47 6.09
CA VAL A 178 -15.62 8.00 6.04
C VAL A 178 -14.19 7.51 5.84
N LEU A 179 -13.42 8.15 4.93
CA LEU A 179 -12.03 7.79 4.67
C LEU A 179 -11.11 8.19 5.83
N THR A 180 -11.37 9.33 6.47
CA THR A 180 -10.65 9.76 7.67
C THR A 180 -10.85 8.76 8.82
N ALA A 181 -12.09 8.38 9.10
CA ALA A 181 -12.41 7.38 10.12
C ALA A 181 -11.82 6.00 9.79
N TYR A 182 -11.90 5.57 8.52
CA TYR A 182 -11.28 4.33 8.05
C TYR A 182 -9.76 4.36 8.23
N ARG A 183 -9.08 5.42 7.79
CA ARG A 183 -7.64 5.59 7.93
C ARG A 183 -7.21 5.57 9.39
N SER A 184 -7.95 6.22 10.28
CA SER A 184 -7.71 6.20 11.72
C SER A 184 -7.84 4.78 12.28
N ARG A 185 -8.91 4.06 11.94
CA ARG A 185 -9.16 2.67 12.37
C ARG A 185 -8.04 1.73 11.96
N VAL A 186 -7.62 1.77 10.70
CA VAL A 186 -6.51 0.95 10.21
C VAL A 186 -5.21 1.35 10.87
N GLY A 187 -4.97 2.66 11.00
CA GLY A 187 -3.76 3.21 11.62
C GLY A 187 -3.58 2.82 13.09
N GLN A 188 -4.65 2.58 13.83
CA GLN A 188 -4.60 2.17 15.24
C GLN A 188 -4.24 0.68 15.44
N ARG A 189 -4.17 -0.12 14.36
CA ARG A 189 -3.80 -1.53 14.49
C ARG A 189 -2.36 -1.68 15.00
N PRO A 190 -2.09 -2.55 15.98
CA PRO A 190 -0.75 -2.71 16.56
C PRO A 190 0.33 -3.01 15.50
N LYS A 191 0.03 -3.87 14.51
CA LYS A 191 0.98 -4.24 13.47
C LYS A 191 1.22 -3.12 12.46
N VAL A 192 0.24 -2.25 12.23
CA VAL A 192 0.41 -1.03 11.44
C VAL A 192 1.34 -0.06 12.17
N GLN A 193 1.15 0.13 13.48
CA GLN A 193 2.03 0.99 14.28
C GLN A 193 3.46 0.45 14.34
N GLU A 194 3.63 -0.88 14.43
CA GLU A 194 4.93 -1.54 14.38
C GLU A 194 5.65 -1.26 13.05
N ALA A 195 4.95 -1.39 11.91
CA ALA A 195 5.50 -1.06 10.60
C ALA A 195 5.90 0.41 10.50
N LEU A 196 5.05 1.32 10.97
CA LEU A 196 5.32 2.76 10.95
C LEU A 196 6.56 3.10 11.78
N LYS A 197 6.71 2.50 12.96
CA LYS A 197 7.87 2.69 13.81
C LYS A 197 9.14 2.18 13.16
N ALA A 198 9.09 0.99 12.55
CA ALA A 198 10.24 0.38 11.87
C ALA A 198 10.70 1.21 10.65
N GLU A 199 9.78 1.89 9.96
CA GLU A 199 10.12 2.79 8.85
C GLU A 199 10.44 4.24 9.29
N GLY A 200 10.42 4.55 10.60
CA GLY A 200 10.67 5.90 11.11
C GLY A 200 9.54 6.89 10.83
N LEU A 201 8.31 6.40 10.69
CA LEU A 201 7.11 7.18 10.33
C LEU A 201 6.15 7.41 11.49
N ALA A 202 6.41 6.79 12.64
CA ALA A 202 5.65 7.03 13.87
C ALA A 202 5.96 8.44 14.39
N LYS A 203 4.89 9.18 14.77
CA LYS A 203 5.01 10.48 15.47
C LYS A 203 5.18 10.25 16.96
#